data_466ee8f4b4f4fafad629cefe97a8d1fe
#
_entry.id   466ee8f4b4f4fafad629cefe97a8d1fe
#
_cell.length_a   1.000
_cell.length_b   1.000
_cell.length_c   1.000
_cell.angle_alpha   90.00
_cell.angle_beta   90.00
_cell.angle_gamma   90.00
#
_symmetry.space_group_name_H-M   'P 1'
#
loop_
_entity.id
_entity.type
_entity.pdbx_description
1 polymer ?
#
loop_
_entity_poly.entity_id
_entity_poly.type
_entity_poly.pdbx_seq_one_letter_code
_entity_poly.pdbx_strand_id
1 'polypeptide(L)'
;MAKVLVVPDARLDIERIEHGIELAKMYHADSIVLMGNYFDPIDGEKAEQEDWERMWDYLKKVTKENMNLIPLIGEHELSYLNCNMRLNGHNGKFRGYIRNELSRHYRFMPCVAIDGVLYSNCGVTTEWLRAHKIMLENEIRFRLGKNGGAALIEQAICKQTSWIPFFDGHKHTASCMRASVKDLMYSAPQNITQVVGSAVVSTPSPMGRIWFVNSVNKNEYMIFNNGEPQLYVYPVKNDSGKEKKW
;
A
#
# COMPACT_ATOMS: atom_id res chain seq x y z
N MET A 1 -6.92 -20.15 -4.57
CA MET A 1 -7.24 -18.77 -4.22
C MET A 1 -6.39 -18.40 -3.02
N ALA A 2 -5.76 -17.23 -3.05
CA ALA A 2 -4.73 -16.87 -2.09
C ALA A 2 -5.30 -16.23 -0.82
N LYS A 3 -4.63 -16.49 0.31
CA LYS A 3 -4.81 -15.77 1.56
C LYS A 3 -3.75 -14.67 1.64
N VAL A 4 -4.17 -13.42 1.68
CA VAL A 4 -3.30 -12.24 1.63
C VAL A 4 -3.39 -11.46 2.93
N LEU A 5 -2.27 -11.36 3.66
CA LEU A 5 -2.17 -10.44 4.79
C LEU A 5 -1.74 -9.08 4.29
N VAL A 6 -2.36 -8.02 4.81
CA VAL A 6 -2.07 -6.63 4.44
C VAL A 6 -1.50 -5.89 5.64
N VAL A 7 -0.33 -5.29 5.45
CA VAL A 7 0.30 -4.37 6.40
C VAL A 7 0.12 -2.96 5.86
N PRO A 8 -0.67 -2.09 6.50
CA PRO A 8 -0.88 -0.72 6.06
C PRO A 8 0.36 0.17 6.31
N ASP A 9 0.21 1.49 6.19
CA ASP A 9 1.29 2.48 6.37
C ASP A 9 2.19 2.17 7.57
N ALA A 10 3.47 1.89 7.33
CA ALA A 10 4.41 1.56 8.39
C ALA A 10 5.04 2.79 9.06
N ARG A 11 5.30 3.89 8.30
CA ARG A 11 5.76 5.18 8.83
C ARG A 11 6.88 5.07 9.87
N LEU A 12 8.01 4.45 9.50
CA LEU A 12 9.16 4.14 10.37
C LEU A 12 8.88 3.12 11.50
N ASP A 13 7.68 2.56 11.57
CA ASP A 13 7.28 1.57 12.57
C ASP A 13 7.63 0.15 12.09
N ILE A 14 8.83 -0.31 12.45
CA ILE A 14 9.30 -1.67 12.10
C ILE A 14 8.45 -2.74 12.78
N GLU A 15 8.04 -2.51 14.03
CA GLU A 15 7.24 -3.47 14.80
C GLU A 15 5.92 -3.78 14.10
N ARG A 16 5.30 -2.79 13.46
CA ARG A 16 4.09 -2.99 12.66
C ARG A 16 4.30 -3.99 11.53
N ILE A 17 5.45 -3.96 10.88
CA ILE A 17 5.77 -4.93 9.81
C ILE A 17 6.04 -6.30 10.41
N GLU A 18 6.77 -6.38 11.53
CA GLU A 18 7.09 -7.64 12.24
C GLU A 18 5.82 -8.34 12.69
N HIS A 19 4.91 -7.63 13.35
CA HIS A 19 3.61 -8.16 13.76
C HIS A 19 2.80 -8.69 12.56
N GLY A 20 2.81 -7.97 11.44
CA GLY A 20 2.17 -8.44 10.20
C GLY A 20 2.78 -9.75 9.70
N ILE A 21 4.11 -9.86 9.70
CA ILE A 21 4.81 -11.09 9.29
C ILE A 21 4.51 -12.25 10.23
N GLU A 22 4.44 -12.02 11.55
CA GLU A 22 4.09 -13.03 12.53
C GLU A 22 2.64 -13.52 12.35
N LEU A 23 1.69 -12.60 12.16
CA LEU A 23 0.30 -12.95 11.84
C LEU A 23 0.20 -13.74 10.53
N ALA A 24 0.96 -13.35 9.50
CA ALA A 24 0.97 -14.08 8.24
C ALA A 24 1.43 -15.53 8.41
N LYS A 25 2.46 -15.76 9.23
CA LYS A 25 2.92 -17.11 9.57
C LYS A 25 1.88 -17.88 10.38
N MET A 26 1.28 -17.24 11.40
CA MET A 26 0.27 -17.85 12.27
C MET A 26 -0.97 -18.30 11.50
N TYR A 27 -1.42 -17.48 10.56
CA TYR A 27 -2.63 -17.75 9.76
C TYR A 27 -2.36 -18.37 8.41
N HIS A 28 -1.10 -18.75 8.13
CA HIS A 28 -0.68 -19.37 6.87
C HIS A 28 -1.09 -18.53 5.65
N ALA A 29 -0.75 -17.25 5.66
CA ALA A 29 -0.98 -16.38 4.51
C ALA A 29 -0.03 -16.75 3.36
N ASP A 30 -0.58 -16.82 2.16
CA ASP A 30 0.19 -17.13 0.94
C ASP A 30 1.02 -15.94 0.49
N SER A 31 0.55 -14.72 0.80
CA SER A 31 1.23 -13.46 0.46
C SER A 31 1.09 -12.43 1.57
N ILE A 32 2.09 -11.56 1.68
CA ILE A 32 2.11 -10.39 2.57
C ILE A 32 2.28 -9.16 1.69
N VAL A 33 1.31 -8.25 1.71
CA VAL A 33 1.39 -6.99 0.97
C VAL A 33 1.67 -5.86 1.95
N LEU A 34 2.83 -5.22 1.81
CA LEU A 34 3.15 -3.98 2.51
C LEU A 34 2.67 -2.81 1.66
N MET A 35 1.80 -1.97 2.21
CA MET A 35 1.04 -0.98 1.44
C MET A 35 1.79 0.33 1.14
N GLY A 36 3.10 0.41 1.43
CA GLY A 36 3.91 1.61 1.21
C GLY A 36 3.96 2.55 2.42
N ASN A 37 4.47 3.76 2.19
CA ASN A 37 4.67 4.79 3.21
C ASN A 37 5.56 4.30 4.37
N TYR A 38 6.75 3.80 4.03
CA TYR A 38 7.72 3.29 5.01
C TYR A 38 8.53 4.39 5.66
N PHE A 39 8.87 5.41 4.87
CA PHE A 39 9.69 6.52 5.29
C PHE A 39 8.80 7.67 5.76
N ASP A 40 9.36 8.57 6.51
CA ASP A 40 8.71 9.69 7.16
C ASP A 40 7.91 9.32 8.43
N PRO A 41 8.14 10.04 9.52
CA PRO A 41 7.42 9.84 10.76
C PRO A 41 5.94 10.20 10.62
N ILE A 42 5.12 9.74 11.54
CA ILE A 42 3.74 10.21 11.70
C ILE A 42 3.76 11.71 12.03
N ASP A 43 2.74 12.44 11.59
CA ASP A 43 2.66 13.88 11.78
C ASP A 43 2.85 14.28 13.25
N GLY A 44 3.81 15.17 13.48
CA GLY A 44 4.19 15.63 14.81
C GLY A 44 5.32 14.83 15.50
N GLU A 45 5.67 13.66 14.99
CA GLU A 45 6.81 12.89 15.46
C GLU A 45 8.11 13.42 14.86
N LYS A 46 9.20 13.30 15.62
CA LYS A 46 10.56 13.59 15.12
C LYS A 46 11.24 12.27 14.78
N ALA A 47 12.02 12.30 13.71
CA ALA A 47 12.86 11.18 13.35
C ALA A 47 14.25 11.68 12.95
N GLU A 48 15.27 10.90 13.30
CA GLU A 48 16.65 11.15 12.97
C GLU A 48 17.08 10.29 11.77
N GLN A 49 18.25 10.56 11.24
CA GLN A 49 18.77 9.87 10.06
C GLN A 49 18.78 8.36 10.22
N GLU A 50 19.19 7.91 11.37
CA GLU A 50 19.30 6.51 11.73
C GLU A 50 17.96 5.77 11.63
N ASP A 51 16.83 6.46 11.81
CA ASP A 51 15.50 5.85 11.70
C ASP A 51 15.17 5.46 10.25
N TRP A 52 15.52 6.34 9.28
CA TRP A 52 15.37 6.02 7.85
C TRP A 52 16.31 4.89 7.42
N GLU A 53 17.58 4.94 7.85
CA GLU A 53 18.56 3.91 7.52
C GLU A 53 18.15 2.56 8.11
N ARG A 54 17.70 2.54 9.37
CA ARG A 54 17.21 1.33 10.05
C ARG A 54 15.99 0.74 9.34
N MET A 55 15.00 1.56 8.96
CA MET A 55 13.84 1.10 8.21
C MET A 55 14.26 0.53 6.85
N TRP A 56 15.16 1.21 6.14
CA TRP A 56 15.64 0.73 4.85
C TRP A 56 16.38 -0.60 4.94
N ASP A 57 17.29 -0.73 5.89
CA ASP A 57 18.04 -1.98 6.10
C ASP A 57 17.10 -3.13 6.51
N TYR A 58 16.09 -2.82 7.33
CA TYR A 58 15.06 -3.77 7.69
C TYR A 58 14.26 -4.23 6.46
N LEU A 59 13.79 -3.32 5.63
CA LEU A 59 13.04 -3.66 4.40
C LEU A 59 13.86 -4.52 3.44
N LYS A 60 15.15 -4.20 3.24
CA LYS A 60 16.06 -5.03 2.44
C LYS A 60 16.16 -6.45 2.99
N LYS A 61 16.29 -6.58 4.31
CA LYS A 61 16.37 -7.86 5.00
C LYS A 61 15.09 -8.67 4.81
N VAL A 62 13.94 -8.12 5.22
CA VAL A 62 12.68 -8.89 5.22
C VAL A 62 12.18 -9.23 3.82
N THR A 63 12.43 -8.38 2.81
CA THR A 63 12.09 -8.68 1.42
C THR A 63 12.97 -9.78 0.81
N LYS A 64 14.18 -9.96 1.32
CA LYS A 64 15.08 -11.05 0.92
C LYS A 64 14.70 -12.37 1.61
N GLU A 65 14.36 -12.31 2.88
CA GLU A 65 14.04 -13.49 3.71
C GLU A 65 12.64 -14.05 3.45
N ASN A 66 11.70 -13.20 3.01
CA ASN A 66 10.31 -13.59 2.77
C ASN A 66 9.96 -13.41 1.29
N MET A 67 10.05 -14.50 0.51
CA MET A 67 9.80 -14.46 -0.94
C MET A 67 8.36 -14.11 -1.31
N ASN A 68 7.41 -14.35 -0.41
CA ASN A 68 6.00 -14.02 -0.56
C ASN A 68 5.63 -12.60 -0.08
N LEU A 69 6.61 -11.79 0.35
CA LEU A 69 6.41 -10.42 0.77
C LEU A 69 6.53 -9.49 -0.44
N ILE A 70 5.49 -8.69 -0.67
CA ILE A 70 5.33 -7.76 -1.79
C ILE A 70 5.31 -6.34 -1.25
N PRO A 71 6.41 -5.58 -1.35
CA PRO A 71 6.45 -4.20 -0.92
C PRO A 71 5.90 -3.28 -2.01
N LEU A 72 4.87 -2.49 -1.68
CA LEU A 72 4.37 -1.45 -2.58
C LEU A 72 5.07 -0.12 -2.29
N ILE A 73 5.06 0.78 -3.28
CA ILE A 73 5.47 2.18 -3.12
C ILE A 73 4.24 3.00 -2.74
N GLY A 74 4.39 3.88 -1.74
CA GLY A 74 3.37 4.83 -1.35
C GLY A 74 3.67 6.27 -1.78
N GLU A 75 2.79 7.19 -1.38
CA GLU A 75 2.93 8.61 -1.68
C GLU A 75 4.19 9.24 -1.03
N HIS A 76 4.59 8.75 0.14
CA HIS A 76 5.80 9.22 0.82
C HIS A 76 7.06 8.83 0.04
N GLU A 77 7.18 7.61 -0.44
CA GLU A 77 8.27 7.19 -1.32
C GLU A 77 8.27 7.99 -2.63
N LEU A 78 7.09 8.22 -3.22
CA LEU A 78 6.95 9.04 -4.42
C LEU A 78 7.46 10.46 -4.20
N SER A 79 7.28 11.05 -3.00
CA SER A 79 7.76 12.40 -2.69
C SER A 79 9.28 12.51 -2.74
N TYR A 80 10.01 11.44 -2.46
CA TYR A 80 11.47 11.41 -2.59
C TYR A 80 11.92 11.24 -4.04
N LEU A 81 11.12 10.58 -4.86
CA LEU A 81 11.39 10.42 -6.28
C LEU A 81 11.07 11.71 -7.08
N ASN A 82 10.06 12.47 -6.64
CA ASN A 82 9.58 13.69 -7.31
C ASN A 82 10.05 14.96 -6.59
N CYS A 83 10.80 15.82 -7.32
CA CYS A 83 11.35 17.06 -6.73
C CYS A 83 10.31 18.12 -6.36
N ASN A 84 9.16 18.06 -6.97
CA ASN A 84 8.11 19.05 -6.79
C ASN A 84 7.09 18.65 -5.71
N MET A 85 7.23 17.45 -5.16
CA MET A 85 6.33 16.91 -4.16
C MET A 85 6.99 16.92 -2.78
N ARG A 86 6.31 17.52 -1.80
CA ARG A 86 6.70 17.47 -0.40
C ARG A 86 5.48 17.12 0.44
N LEU A 87 5.62 16.09 1.25
CA LEU A 87 4.61 15.64 2.21
C LEU A 87 5.07 15.98 3.63
N ASN A 88 4.14 15.91 4.59
CA ASN A 88 4.48 16.04 6.00
C ASN A 88 5.49 14.98 6.41
N GLY A 89 6.50 15.36 7.19
CA GLY A 89 7.59 14.47 7.58
C GLY A 89 8.72 14.32 6.57
N HIS A 90 8.54 14.80 5.31
CA HIS A 90 9.55 14.69 4.26
C HIS A 90 10.89 15.36 4.67
N ASN A 91 11.95 14.59 4.72
CA ASN A 91 13.29 15.09 4.99
C ASN A 91 14.12 15.22 3.71
N GLY A 92 14.24 16.46 3.23
CA GLY A 92 14.95 16.76 1.98
C GLY A 92 16.43 16.36 1.98
N LYS A 93 17.07 16.23 3.15
CA LYS A 93 18.49 15.77 3.27
C LYS A 93 18.63 14.31 2.85
N PHE A 94 17.59 13.49 3.11
CA PHE A 94 17.56 12.07 2.76
C PHE A 94 17.18 11.77 1.32
N ARG A 95 16.68 12.76 0.62
CA ARG A 95 16.15 12.56 -0.72
C ARG A 95 17.12 11.84 -1.66
N GLY A 96 18.38 12.28 -1.69
CA GLY A 96 19.40 11.66 -2.54
C GLY A 96 19.62 10.19 -2.21
N TYR A 97 19.67 9.87 -0.93
CA TYR A 97 19.82 8.51 -0.43
C TYR A 97 18.62 7.63 -0.83
N ILE A 98 17.41 8.00 -0.41
CA ILE A 98 16.19 7.20 -0.66
C ILE A 98 15.95 7.02 -2.17
N ARG A 99 16.10 8.09 -2.97
CA ARG A 99 15.96 8.00 -4.43
C ARG A 99 16.94 7.01 -5.05
N ASN A 100 18.19 7.04 -4.61
CA ASN A 100 19.23 6.15 -5.12
C ASN A 100 18.92 4.68 -4.74
N GLU A 101 18.51 4.46 -3.51
CA GLU A 101 18.17 3.14 -3.02
C GLU A 101 16.90 2.57 -3.70
N LEU A 102 15.82 3.34 -3.77
CA LEU A 102 14.59 2.92 -4.46
C LEU A 102 14.83 2.61 -5.94
N SER A 103 15.70 3.39 -6.63
CA SER A 103 16.01 3.15 -8.04
C SER A 103 16.80 1.86 -8.30
N ARG A 104 17.47 1.33 -7.28
CA ARG A 104 18.23 0.07 -7.34
C ARG A 104 17.41 -1.16 -6.95
N HIS A 105 16.26 -0.96 -6.27
CA HIS A 105 15.43 -2.03 -5.76
C HIS A 105 14.13 -2.18 -6.56
N TYR A 106 14.18 -2.96 -7.63
CA TYR A 106 13.06 -3.27 -8.53
C TYR A 106 11.98 -4.20 -7.93
N ARG A 107 12.05 -4.55 -6.64
CA ARG A 107 11.00 -5.32 -5.97
C ARG A 107 9.82 -4.47 -5.51
N PHE A 108 10.01 -3.15 -5.36
CA PHE A 108 8.94 -2.25 -4.99
C PHE A 108 8.00 -2.02 -6.17
N MET A 109 6.72 -2.27 -5.96
CA MET A 109 5.69 -2.19 -6.99
C MET A 109 4.72 -1.03 -6.69
N PRO A 110 4.16 -0.38 -7.72
CA PRO A 110 3.12 0.64 -7.50
C PRO A 110 1.79 0.06 -7.04
N CYS A 111 1.48 -1.16 -7.44
CA CYS A 111 0.31 -1.93 -7.04
C CYS A 111 0.53 -3.41 -7.34
N VAL A 112 -0.32 -4.26 -6.81
CA VAL A 112 -0.38 -5.70 -7.11
C VAL A 112 -1.82 -6.16 -7.18
N ALA A 113 -2.12 -7.08 -8.09
CA ALA A 113 -3.43 -7.73 -8.20
C ALA A 113 -3.32 -9.20 -7.78
N ILE A 114 -4.09 -9.59 -6.78
CA ILE A 114 -4.16 -10.98 -6.30
C ILE A 114 -5.63 -11.37 -6.23
N ASP A 115 -5.99 -12.47 -6.89
CA ASP A 115 -7.35 -13.02 -6.93
C ASP A 115 -8.46 -12.00 -7.28
N GLY A 116 -8.15 -11.06 -8.19
CA GLY A 116 -9.09 -10.04 -8.66
C GLY A 116 -9.25 -8.83 -7.73
N VAL A 117 -8.49 -8.76 -6.66
CA VAL A 117 -8.38 -7.61 -5.76
C VAL A 117 -7.14 -6.81 -6.12
N LEU A 118 -7.27 -5.49 -6.25
CA LEU A 118 -6.16 -4.58 -6.49
C LEU A 118 -5.69 -3.96 -5.17
N TYR A 119 -4.45 -4.18 -4.82
CA TYR A 119 -3.78 -3.60 -3.66
C TYR A 119 -2.90 -2.44 -4.11
N SER A 120 -3.08 -1.26 -3.53
CA SER A 120 -2.27 -0.08 -3.81
C SER A 120 -2.29 0.88 -2.63
N ASN A 121 -1.31 1.78 -2.54
CA ASN A 121 -1.23 2.71 -1.42
C ASN A 121 -2.48 3.60 -1.30
N CYS A 122 -2.88 4.29 -2.39
CA CYS A 122 -3.99 5.24 -2.36
C CYS A 122 -5.24 4.81 -3.15
N GLY A 123 -5.20 3.69 -3.90
CA GLY A 123 -6.31 3.28 -4.77
C GLY A 123 -6.28 3.96 -6.14
N VAL A 124 -7.09 3.48 -7.07
CA VAL A 124 -7.20 4.03 -8.43
C VAL A 124 -8.59 4.60 -8.69
N THR A 125 -8.63 5.70 -9.46
CA THR A 125 -9.87 6.32 -9.92
C THR A 125 -10.12 6.01 -11.40
N THR A 126 -11.39 5.98 -11.79
CA THR A 126 -11.79 5.81 -13.19
C THR A 126 -11.24 6.93 -14.08
N GLU A 127 -11.23 8.15 -13.57
CA GLU A 127 -10.70 9.32 -14.29
C GLU A 127 -9.22 9.21 -14.58
N TRP A 128 -8.42 8.78 -13.57
CA TRP A 128 -7.00 8.57 -13.77
C TRP A 128 -6.71 7.42 -14.75
N LEU A 129 -7.45 6.32 -14.66
CA LEU A 129 -7.33 5.20 -15.60
C LEU A 129 -7.65 5.63 -17.03
N ARG A 130 -8.72 6.43 -17.22
CA ARG A 130 -9.08 6.99 -18.53
C ARG A 130 -8.03 7.93 -19.08
N ALA A 131 -7.53 8.87 -18.23
CA ALA A 131 -6.50 9.82 -18.63
C ALA A 131 -5.23 9.13 -19.15
N HIS A 132 -4.90 7.95 -18.59
CA HIS A 132 -3.75 7.14 -18.99
C HIS A 132 -4.10 6.03 -19.99
N LYS A 133 -5.33 6.01 -20.54
CA LYS A 133 -5.80 5.02 -21.50
C LYS A 133 -5.66 3.56 -21.00
N ILE A 134 -5.71 3.37 -19.68
CA ILE A 134 -5.61 2.05 -19.06
C ILE A 134 -6.96 1.32 -19.12
N MET A 135 -8.06 2.07 -19.13
CA MET A 135 -9.41 1.53 -19.25
C MET A 135 -10.18 2.22 -20.38
N LEU A 136 -10.65 1.43 -21.34
CA LEU A 136 -11.80 1.75 -22.18
C LEU A 136 -12.99 1.00 -21.59
N GLU A 137 -14.06 1.70 -21.23
CA GLU A 137 -15.22 1.17 -20.47
C GLU A 137 -15.82 -0.13 -21.04
N ASN A 138 -15.69 -0.34 -22.35
CA ASN A 138 -16.26 -1.50 -23.03
C ASN A 138 -15.35 -2.74 -23.05
N GLU A 139 -14.03 -2.60 -22.86
CA GLU A 139 -13.10 -3.75 -22.92
C GLU A 139 -13.12 -4.57 -21.63
N ILE A 140 -13.35 -3.94 -20.49
CA ILE A 140 -13.34 -4.60 -19.18
C ILE A 140 -14.62 -5.42 -18.96
N ARG A 141 -15.75 -4.98 -19.49
CA ARG A 141 -17.00 -5.75 -19.38
C ARG A 141 -16.98 -7.06 -20.16
N PHE A 142 -16.29 -7.13 -21.27
CA PHE A 142 -16.40 -8.25 -22.21
C PHE A 142 -15.27 -9.29 -22.14
N ARG A 143 -14.04 -8.91 -21.75
CA ARG A 143 -12.89 -9.82 -21.88
C ARG A 143 -12.50 -10.58 -20.62
N LEU A 144 -12.91 -10.19 -19.41
CA LEU A 144 -12.12 -10.53 -18.25
C LEU A 144 -12.80 -11.17 -17.06
N GLY A 145 -14.09 -11.45 -17.08
CA GLY A 145 -14.73 -12.01 -15.88
C GLY A 145 -14.48 -11.19 -14.60
N LYS A 146 -15.00 -11.62 -13.46
CA LYS A 146 -14.92 -10.86 -12.19
C LYS A 146 -13.49 -10.53 -11.72
N ASN A 147 -12.47 -11.28 -12.14
CA ASN A 147 -11.12 -11.23 -11.59
C ASN A 147 -10.07 -10.60 -12.51
N GLY A 148 -10.37 -10.38 -13.77
CA GLY A 148 -9.36 -9.95 -14.76
C GLY A 148 -9.07 -8.45 -14.77
N GLY A 149 -10.00 -7.61 -14.30
CA GLY A 149 -9.83 -6.16 -14.34
C GLY A 149 -8.68 -5.65 -13.48
N ALA A 150 -8.50 -6.16 -12.27
CA ALA A 150 -7.41 -5.79 -11.38
C ALA A 150 -6.05 -6.15 -11.98
N ALA A 151 -5.90 -7.35 -12.55
CA ALA A 151 -4.65 -7.80 -13.16
C ALA A 151 -4.25 -6.98 -14.39
N LEU A 152 -5.23 -6.53 -15.20
CA LEU A 152 -4.93 -5.63 -16.32
C LEU A 152 -4.45 -4.25 -15.86
N ILE A 153 -5.07 -3.71 -14.81
CA ILE A 153 -4.66 -2.44 -14.24
C ILE A 153 -3.23 -2.56 -13.71
N GLU A 154 -2.95 -3.59 -12.92
CA GLU A 154 -1.59 -3.86 -12.44
C GLU A 154 -0.59 -3.95 -13.61
N GLN A 155 -0.88 -4.76 -14.61
CA GLN A 155 0.01 -4.93 -15.76
C GLN A 155 0.25 -3.61 -16.51
N ALA A 156 -0.79 -2.79 -16.70
CA ALA A 156 -0.67 -1.50 -17.36
C ALA A 156 0.13 -0.50 -16.53
N ILE A 157 -0.06 -0.48 -15.22
CA ILE A 157 0.66 0.40 -14.29
C ILE A 157 2.13 -0.03 -14.18
N CYS A 158 2.39 -1.31 -13.97
CA CYS A 158 3.75 -1.83 -13.75
C CYS A 158 4.63 -1.79 -15.02
N LYS A 159 4.04 -1.68 -16.20
CA LYS A 159 4.77 -1.46 -17.47
C LYS A 159 5.29 -0.04 -17.67
N GLN A 160 4.86 0.92 -16.86
CA GLN A 160 5.30 2.30 -17.01
C GLN A 160 6.76 2.46 -16.60
N THR A 161 7.59 2.94 -17.51
CA THR A 161 9.01 3.20 -17.27
C THR A 161 9.27 4.59 -16.69
N SER A 162 8.33 5.51 -16.85
CA SER A 162 8.40 6.89 -16.38
C SER A 162 7.47 7.10 -15.18
N TRP A 163 7.94 6.72 -14.01
CA TRP A 163 7.13 6.70 -12.78
C TRP A 163 6.65 8.08 -12.35
N ILE A 164 7.54 9.07 -12.34
CA ILE A 164 7.24 10.38 -11.76
C ILE A 164 6.10 11.11 -12.48
N PRO A 165 6.14 11.31 -13.81
CA PRO A 165 5.04 11.99 -14.51
C PRO A 165 3.74 11.20 -14.50
N PHE A 166 3.83 9.87 -14.45
CA PHE A 166 2.68 8.99 -14.47
C PHE A 166 1.93 9.01 -13.13
N PHE A 167 2.65 9.02 -11.99
CA PHE A 167 2.07 8.95 -10.66
C PHE A 167 1.87 10.31 -9.98
N ASP A 168 2.56 11.36 -10.42
CA ASP A 168 2.42 12.70 -9.84
C ASP A 168 0.99 13.26 -9.96
N GLY A 169 0.21 12.70 -10.89
CA GLY A 169 -1.15 13.15 -11.16
C GLY A 169 -1.16 14.59 -11.69
N HIS A 170 -1.87 14.86 -12.75
CA HIS A 170 -2.25 16.25 -13.04
C HIS A 170 -3.20 16.73 -11.94
N LYS A 171 -3.30 18.04 -11.73
CA LYS A 171 -4.11 18.71 -10.70
C LYS A 171 -5.55 18.18 -10.50
N HIS A 172 -6.02 17.25 -11.34
CA HIS A 172 -7.38 16.73 -11.38
C HIS A 172 -7.47 15.20 -11.50
N THR A 173 -6.37 14.46 -11.50
CA THR A 173 -6.41 12.98 -11.64
C THR A 173 -5.61 12.32 -10.53
N ALA A 174 -6.32 11.70 -9.61
CA ALA A 174 -5.75 10.97 -8.50
C ALA A 174 -5.19 9.61 -8.95
N SER A 175 -3.90 9.38 -8.74
CA SER A 175 -3.21 8.12 -9.07
C SER A 175 -3.30 7.10 -7.94
N CYS A 176 -2.85 5.85 -8.19
CA CYS A 176 -2.77 4.81 -7.15
C CYS A 176 -1.85 5.14 -5.97
N MET A 177 -1.10 6.23 -6.05
CA MET A 177 -0.24 6.76 -4.99
C MET A 177 -0.70 8.13 -4.46
N ARG A 178 -1.81 8.70 -4.95
CA ARG A 178 -2.26 10.05 -4.57
C ARG A 178 -3.79 10.24 -4.58
N ALA A 179 -4.56 9.18 -4.59
CA ALA A 179 -6.01 9.30 -4.48
C ALA A 179 -6.42 9.59 -3.03
N SER A 180 -7.23 10.62 -2.83
CA SER A 180 -7.88 10.83 -1.53
C SER A 180 -9.11 9.93 -1.38
N VAL A 181 -9.59 9.75 -0.15
CA VAL A 181 -10.86 9.07 0.12
C VAL A 181 -11.99 9.68 -0.72
N LYS A 182 -12.02 11.02 -0.82
CA LYS A 182 -13.03 11.74 -1.61
C LYS A 182 -12.95 11.38 -3.08
N ASP A 183 -11.75 11.33 -3.66
CA ASP A 183 -11.57 10.96 -5.08
C ASP A 183 -12.10 9.55 -5.34
N LEU A 184 -11.79 8.62 -4.46
CA LEU A 184 -12.25 7.23 -4.55
C LEU A 184 -13.78 7.13 -4.39
N MET A 185 -14.38 7.89 -3.48
CA MET A 185 -15.84 7.92 -3.31
C MET A 185 -16.58 8.29 -4.59
N TYR A 186 -16.04 9.25 -5.34
CA TYR A 186 -16.71 9.77 -6.54
C TYR A 186 -16.33 9.04 -7.82
N SER A 187 -15.15 8.46 -7.90
CA SER A 187 -14.58 8.02 -9.16
C SER A 187 -13.90 6.66 -9.13
N ALA A 188 -14.09 5.84 -8.11
CA ALA A 188 -13.52 4.50 -8.11
C ALA A 188 -14.21 3.59 -9.15
N PRO A 189 -13.46 2.70 -9.83
CA PRO A 189 -14.01 1.72 -10.72
C PRO A 189 -14.96 0.77 -9.99
N GLN A 190 -16.24 0.73 -10.38
CA GLN A 190 -17.27 -0.04 -9.67
C GLN A 190 -17.10 -1.57 -9.76
N ASN A 191 -16.36 -2.06 -10.75
CA ASN A 191 -16.20 -3.49 -11.00
C ASN A 191 -14.93 -4.10 -10.41
N ILE A 192 -14.14 -3.31 -9.67
CA ILE A 192 -12.86 -3.73 -9.12
C ILE A 192 -12.87 -3.56 -7.61
N THR A 193 -12.57 -4.63 -6.90
CA THR A 193 -12.32 -4.56 -5.47
C THR A 193 -10.93 -4.01 -5.24
N GLN A 194 -10.81 -3.00 -4.39
CA GLN A 194 -9.55 -2.34 -4.07
C GLN A 194 -9.27 -2.42 -2.58
N VAL A 195 -8.00 -2.57 -2.22
CA VAL A 195 -7.49 -2.43 -0.86
C VAL A 195 -6.51 -1.26 -0.83
N VAL A 196 -6.76 -0.32 0.07
CA VAL A 196 -6.07 0.97 0.15
C VAL A 196 -5.42 1.14 1.51
N GLY A 197 -4.13 1.47 1.53
CA GLY A 197 -3.28 1.47 2.70
C GLY A 197 -2.96 2.84 3.33
N SER A 198 -3.19 3.97 2.64
CA SER A 198 -2.76 5.29 3.14
C SER A 198 -3.84 6.03 3.95
N ALA A 199 -5.09 5.87 3.57
CA ALA A 199 -6.19 6.59 4.21
C ALA A 199 -6.45 6.08 5.63
N VAL A 200 -6.27 6.94 6.63
CA VAL A 200 -6.47 6.58 8.04
C VAL A 200 -7.97 6.55 8.36
N VAL A 201 -8.41 5.43 8.94
CA VAL A 201 -9.79 5.19 9.39
C VAL A 201 -9.81 4.77 10.86
N SER A 202 -10.96 4.87 11.53
CA SER A 202 -11.07 4.45 12.94
C SER A 202 -10.82 2.94 13.13
N THR A 203 -11.34 2.15 12.20
CA THR A 203 -11.09 0.70 12.07
C THR A 203 -11.15 0.32 10.59
N PRO A 204 -10.45 -0.73 10.15
CA PRO A 204 -10.52 -1.20 8.77
C PRO A 204 -11.96 -1.42 8.33
N SER A 205 -12.36 -0.78 7.25
CA SER A 205 -13.78 -0.75 6.83
C SER A 205 -13.94 -0.63 5.33
N PRO A 206 -15.04 -1.20 4.76
CA PRO A 206 -15.34 -1.06 3.37
C PRO A 206 -16.11 0.22 3.07
N MET A 207 -15.90 0.72 1.85
CA MET A 207 -16.76 1.70 1.22
C MET A 207 -17.06 1.23 -0.22
N GLY A 208 -18.21 0.62 -0.41
CA GLY A 208 -18.51 -0.09 -1.64
C GLY A 208 -17.56 -1.27 -1.86
N ARG A 209 -16.73 -1.20 -2.90
CA ARG A 209 -15.70 -2.20 -3.22
C ARG A 209 -14.29 -1.80 -2.80
N ILE A 210 -14.16 -0.75 -2.00
CA ILE A 210 -12.87 -0.28 -1.51
C ILE A 210 -12.76 -0.61 -0.04
N TRP A 211 -11.67 -1.25 0.35
CA TRP A 211 -11.29 -1.51 1.73
C TRP A 211 -10.18 -0.56 2.17
N PHE A 212 -10.48 0.27 3.15
CA PHE A 212 -9.49 1.10 3.84
C PHE A 212 -8.93 0.31 5.01
N VAL A 213 -7.63 0.02 4.98
CA VAL A 213 -7.02 -0.89 5.94
C VAL A 213 -6.11 -0.21 6.96
N ASN A 214 -5.81 1.09 6.78
CA ASN A 214 -4.97 1.83 7.71
C ASN A 214 -5.81 2.40 8.86
N SER A 215 -5.87 1.67 9.98
CA SER A 215 -6.58 2.13 11.16
C SER A 215 -5.72 2.95 12.12
N VAL A 216 -6.37 3.77 12.95
CA VAL A 216 -5.71 4.48 14.08
C VAL A 216 -5.11 3.49 15.08
N ASN A 217 -5.65 2.29 15.20
CA ASN A 217 -5.08 1.21 16.00
C ASN A 217 -4.04 0.46 15.17
N LYS A 218 -2.76 0.72 15.45
CA LYS A 218 -1.63 0.13 14.72
C LYS A 218 -1.53 -1.40 14.80
N ASN A 219 -2.28 -2.04 15.71
CA ASN A 219 -2.30 -3.50 15.88
C ASN A 219 -3.41 -4.19 15.07
N GLU A 220 -4.19 -3.44 14.31
CA GLU A 220 -5.23 -3.99 13.44
C GLU A 220 -4.67 -4.30 12.05
N TYR A 221 -4.93 -5.53 11.59
CA TYR A 221 -4.49 -6.06 10.30
C TYR A 221 -5.66 -6.72 9.59
N MET A 222 -5.61 -6.70 8.26
CA MET A 222 -6.60 -7.39 7.45
C MET A 222 -5.98 -8.59 6.75
N ILE A 223 -6.68 -9.72 6.79
CA ILE A 223 -6.40 -10.87 5.95
C ILE A 223 -7.55 -11.04 4.96
N PHE A 224 -7.23 -11.05 3.69
CA PHE A 224 -8.17 -11.33 2.60
C PHE A 224 -8.02 -12.81 2.22
N ASN A 225 -9.07 -13.58 2.45
CA ASN A 225 -9.13 -14.98 2.05
C ASN A 225 -10.10 -15.10 0.86
N ASN A 226 -9.59 -15.40 -0.33
CA ASN A 226 -10.38 -15.41 -1.57
C ASN A 226 -11.08 -14.06 -1.86
N GLY A 227 -10.47 -12.95 -1.47
CA GLY A 227 -11.05 -11.61 -1.56
C GLY A 227 -12.03 -11.26 -0.44
N GLU A 228 -12.36 -12.20 0.45
CA GLU A 228 -13.19 -11.95 1.63
C GLU A 228 -12.31 -11.50 2.80
N PRO A 229 -12.57 -10.32 3.38
CA PRO A 229 -11.73 -9.74 4.42
C PRO A 229 -12.05 -10.27 5.82
N GLN A 230 -11.05 -10.41 6.62
CA GLN A 230 -11.13 -10.68 8.05
C GLN A 230 -10.22 -9.74 8.82
N LEU A 231 -10.73 -9.12 9.87
CA LEU A 231 -9.97 -8.25 10.76
C LEU A 231 -9.29 -9.09 11.85
N TYR A 232 -8.02 -8.82 12.06
CA TYR A 232 -7.21 -9.41 13.12
C TYR A 232 -6.57 -8.31 13.95
N VAL A 233 -6.52 -8.52 15.27
CA VAL A 233 -5.83 -7.62 16.20
C VAL A 233 -4.63 -8.36 16.76
N TYR A 234 -3.43 -7.79 16.55
CA TYR A 234 -2.21 -8.36 17.13
C TYR A 234 -2.22 -8.15 18.65
N PRO A 235 -2.03 -9.21 19.45
CA PRO A 235 -2.11 -9.10 20.90
C PRO A 235 -0.91 -8.30 21.44
N VAL A 236 -1.19 -7.15 22.05
CA VAL A 236 -0.16 -6.38 22.75
C VAL A 236 0.06 -7.01 24.12
N LYS A 237 1.26 -7.45 24.41
CA LYS A 237 1.66 -7.90 25.74
C LYS A 237 1.72 -6.69 26.66
N ASN A 238 1.03 -6.76 27.81
CA ASN A 238 1.24 -5.77 28.86
C ASN A 238 2.65 -5.93 29.44
N ASP A 239 3.20 -4.88 30.08
CA ASP A 239 4.46 -4.92 30.83
C ASP A 239 4.52 -6.06 31.87
N SER A 240 3.39 -6.62 32.23
CA SER A 240 3.23 -7.81 33.10
C SER A 240 3.27 -9.14 32.32
N GLY A 241 3.48 -9.15 31.02
CA GLY A 241 3.52 -10.35 30.20
C GLY A 241 2.17 -11.04 29.96
N LYS A 242 1.05 -10.44 30.38
CA LYS A 242 -0.31 -10.98 30.19
C LYS A 242 -0.95 -10.38 28.94
N GLU A 243 -1.53 -11.22 28.09
CA GLU A 243 -2.32 -10.77 26.95
C GLU A 243 -3.51 -9.92 27.41
N LYS A 244 -3.68 -8.73 26.83
CA LYS A 244 -4.95 -8.00 26.91
C LYS A 244 -5.94 -8.70 26.00
N LYS A 245 -6.94 -9.34 26.57
CA LYS A 245 -8.16 -9.71 25.82
C LYS A 245 -8.99 -8.43 25.63
N TRP A 246 -9.23 -8.07 24.39
CA TRP A 246 -10.17 -7.02 23.98
C TRP A 246 -11.56 -7.60 23.78
#